data_b39f571cbe6c9a8c9ccc47eaaebc596b
#
_entry.id   b39f571cbe6c9a8c9ccc47eaaebc596b
#
_cell.length_a   1.000
_cell.length_b   1.000
_cell.length_c   1.000
_cell.angle_alpha   90.00
_cell.angle_beta   90.00
_cell.angle_gamma   90.00
#
_symmetry.space_group_name_H-M   'P 1'
#
loop_
_entity.id
_entity.type
_entity.pdbx_description
1 polymer ?
#
loop_
_entity_poly.entity_id
_entity_poly.type
_entity_poly.pdbx_seq_one_letter_code
_entity_poly.pdbx_strand_id
1 'polypeptide(L)'
;MRRLGHFLSDAWTVAGPYWRSEERWRARLLLGVVIVLNLSLVGMSVLLSYWNREFFNSLQEKNAEAFWALLFWWRQTESGPMPGFVFVAVLYILIAVYALYLRQALQIRWRSWLTREVLDRWLADRAYYRVALTDSGTDNPDQRIAEDLRQFVDTTLALGLGLMRSVVTLFSFVLVLWGLSGPATVFGITIPGYMVWVALAYAVVGTGLAHLVGRRLIALNFQQERVEADFRYALVRLRDNAEGIALYGGEADEKRGLRDRFGAVIGNWWSIMVATKRLTFFTSGYAQVAIIFPFIVAAPAYFAGRIPLGGLTQTSGAFSEVQGALSWFVDNYSSLTEWRATVLRIRGFIGAIEAARAAAGSGIEAVPDGGDELVLDDVTIGLPDGRVLIENASARIAPGEAVLIAGRSGSGKSTLFRALAGLWPFGHGRVHAPAEGRLFLPQRAYLPLGTLRRAVCYPRDAAEFGDAEVREALEAAGLGHLTGRLDEVEAWDRLLSGGEQQRVALARALLLKPRWLFLDEATASLDPEAESRFYELLKERLPGTSLVSIAHRPAVAQYHQRALRVRDGQLVAAPA
;
A
#
# COMPACT_ATOMS: atom_id res chain seq x y z
N MET A 1 -9.74 -25.62 -8.71
CA MET A 1 -10.75 -25.10 -7.77
C MET A 1 -10.20 -24.82 -6.37
N ARG A 2 -9.45 -25.71 -5.68
CA ARG A 2 -8.92 -25.41 -4.32
C ARG A 2 -8.05 -24.16 -4.23
N ARG A 3 -7.15 -23.91 -5.20
CA ARG A 3 -6.28 -22.71 -5.21
C ARG A 3 -7.06 -21.38 -5.39
N LEU A 4 -8.16 -21.39 -6.12
CA LEU A 4 -9.01 -20.22 -6.30
C LEU A 4 -9.80 -19.91 -5.01
N GLY A 5 -10.30 -20.95 -4.33
CA GLY A 5 -11.00 -20.79 -3.05
C GLY A 5 -10.11 -20.18 -1.95
N HIS A 6 -8.86 -20.65 -1.83
CA HIS A 6 -7.89 -20.05 -0.90
C HIS A 6 -7.61 -18.58 -1.22
N PHE A 7 -7.42 -18.25 -2.50
CA PHE A 7 -7.18 -16.88 -2.92
C PHE A 7 -8.36 -15.93 -2.62
N LEU A 8 -9.59 -16.37 -2.90
CA LEU A 8 -10.79 -15.57 -2.56
C LEU A 8 -10.95 -15.41 -1.04
N SER A 9 -10.55 -16.41 -0.26
CA SER A 9 -10.49 -16.33 1.20
C SER A 9 -9.48 -15.29 1.67
N ASP A 10 -8.29 -15.25 1.06
CA ASP A 10 -7.26 -14.25 1.38
C ASP A 10 -7.75 -12.83 1.04
N ALA A 11 -8.35 -12.65 -0.13
CA ALA A 11 -8.93 -11.37 -0.52
C ALA A 11 -10.06 -10.93 0.44
N TRP A 12 -10.89 -11.89 0.88
CA TRP A 12 -11.95 -11.62 1.85
C TRP A 12 -11.41 -11.30 3.25
N THR A 13 -10.29 -11.90 3.64
CA THR A 13 -9.63 -11.57 4.93
C THR A 13 -9.20 -10.10 4.98
N VAL A 14 -8.77 -9.54 3.84
CA VAL A 14 -8.42 -8.11 3.73
C VAL A 14 -9.66 -7.24 3.59
N ALA A 15 -10.63 -7.65 2.76
CA ALA A 15 -11.84 -6.86 2.47
C ALA A 15 -12.90 -6.92 3.58
N GLY A 16 -13.08 -8.09 4.18
CA GLY A 16 -14.19 -8.41 5.08
C GLY A 16 -14.36 -7.50 6.30
N PRO A 17 -13.27 -7.08 6.97
CA PRO A 17 -13.35 -6.20 8.12
C PRO A 17 -14.08 -4.88 7.86
N TYR A 18 -13.86 -4.24 6.72
CA TYR A 18 -14.57 -3.01 6.34
C TYR A 18 -16.08 -3.17 6.31
N TRP A 19 -16.57 -4.27 5.76
CA TRP A 19 -18.01 -4.55 5.65
C TRP A 19 -18.68 -4.95 6.98
N ARG A 20 -17.89 -5.10 8.05
CA ARG A 20 -18.33 -5.40 9.41
C ARG A 20 -18.03 -4.29 10.41
N SER A 21 -17.31 -3.24 9.96
CA SER A 21 -16.87 -2.10 10.77
C SER A 21 -18.04 -1.19 11.19
N GLU A 22 -17.73 -0.12 11.90
CA GLU A 22 -18.65 0.97 12.25
C GLU A 22 -19.29 1.63 11.03
N GLU A 23 -18.60 1.61 9.87
CA GLU A 23 -19.12 2.16 8.60
C GLU A 23 -19.99 1.17 7.81
N ARG A 24 -20.23 -0.03 8.30
CA ARG A 24 -20.90 -1.16 7.59
C ARG A 24 -22.20 -0.78 6.87
N TRP A 25 -23.07 -0.01 7.51
CA TRP A 25 -24.36 0.34 6.91
C TRP A 25 -24.22 1.33 5.77
N ARG A 26 -23.38 2.35 5.96
CA ARG A 26 -23.08 3.33 4.89
C ARG A 26 -22.36 2.67 3.72
N ALA A 27 -21.39 1.81 4.00
CA ALA A 27 -20.65 1.07 2.98
C ALA A 27 -21.57 0.15 2.15
N ARG A 28 -22.44 -0.63 2.81
CA ARG A 28 -23.38 -1.54 2.14
C ARG A 28 -24.45 -0.77 1.33
N LEU A 29 -24.96 0.32 1.88
CA LEU A 29 -25.92 1.17 1.16
C LEU A 29 -25.27 1.74 -0.11
N LEU A 30 -24.07 2.34 0.02
CA LEU A 30 -23.32 2.88 -1.12
C LEU A 30 -23.05 1.81 -2.18
N LEU A 31 -22.56 0.64 -1.77
CA LEU A 31 -22.34 -0.48 -2.69
C LEU A 31 -23.65 -0.89 -3.39
N GLY A 32 -24.75 -1.02 -2.63
CA GLY A 32 -26.07 -1.36 -3.17
C GLY A 32 -26.53 -0.36 -4.23
N VAL A 33 -26.40 0.95 -3.96
CA VAL A 33 -26.75 2.00 -4.93
C VAL A 33 -25.83 1.93 -6.15
N VAL A 34 -24.53 1.75 -5.99
CA VAL A 34 -23.58 1.60 -7.10
C VAL A 34 -23.92 0.38 -7.95
N ILE A 35 -24.28 -0.75 -7.34
CA ILE A 35 -24.73 -1.96 -8.05
C ILE A 35 -26.00 -1.66 -8.85
N VAL A 36 -27.02 -1.07 -8.24
CA VAL A 36 -28.28 -0.73 -8.91
C VAL A 36 -28.02 0.19 -10.10
N LEU A 37 -27.22 1.24 -9.94
CA LEU A 37 -26.87 2.15 -11.05
C LEU A 37 -26.12 1.44 -12.19
N ASN A 38 -25.18 0.56 -11.88
CA ASN A 38 -24.46 -0.23 -12.90
C ASN A 38 -25.40 -1.21 -13.63
N LEU A 39 -26.34 -1.85 -12.91
CA LEU A 39 -27.35 -2.70 -13.54
C LEU A 39 -28.33 -1.89 -14.39
N SER A 40 -28.71 -0.69 -13.95
CA SER A 40 -29.53 0.24 -14.73
C SER A 40 -28.85 0.62 -16.05
N LEU A 41 -27.51 0.80 -16.07
CA LEU A 41 -26.76 1.03 -17.32
C LEU A 41 -26.88 -0.15 -18.28
N VAL A 42 -26.87 -1.39 -17.80
CA VAL A 42 -27.10 -2.57 -18.64
C VAL A 42 -28.54 -2.56 -19.17
N GLY A 43 -29.54 -2.26 -18.33
CA GLY A 43 -30.93 -2.09 -18.76
C GLY A 43 -31.11 -1.01 -19.84
N MET A 44 -30.40 0.13 -19.67
CA MET A 44 -30.38 1.19 -20.68
C MET A 44 -29.72 0.75 -21.99
N SER A 45 -28.66 -0.07 -21.94
CA SER A 45 -28.06 -0.64 -23.16
C SER A 45 -29.04 -1.57 -23.90
N VAL A 46 -29.81 -2.37 -23.16
CA VAL A 46 -30.87 -3.20 -23.75
C VAL A 46 -31.96 -2.34 -24.35
N LEU A 47 -32.43 -1.30 -23.65
CA LEU A 47 -33.41 -0.36 -24.16
C LEU A 47 -32.92 0.33 -25.45
N LEU A 48 -31.68 0.78 -25.48
CA LEU A 48 -31.05 1.39 -26.66
C LEU A 48 -30.95 0.40 -27.84
N SER A 49 -30.76 -0.89 -27.57
CA SER A 49 -30.76 -1.93 -28.59
C SER A 49 -32.11 -2.04 -29.29
N TYR A 50 -33.24 -2.01 -28.55
CA TYR A 50 -34.57 -1.97 -29.10
C TYR A 50 -34.90 -0.63 -29.78
N TRP A 51 -34.45 0.48 -29.18
CA TRP A 51 -34.60 1.81 -29.79
C TRP A 51 -33.88 1.89 -31.15
N ASN A 52 -32.65 1.39 -31.26
CA ASN A 52 -31.92 1.32 -32.52
C ASN A 52 -32.67 0.52 -33.60
N ARG A 53 -33.29 -0.58 -33.23
CA ARG A 53 -34.10 -1.38 -34.13
C ARG A 53 -35.24 -0.53 -34.76
N GLU A 54 -36.02 0.11 -33.90
CA GLU A 54 -37.16 0.93 -34.35
C GLU A 54 -36.70 2.14 -35.19
N PHE A 55 -35.61 2.75 -34.80
CA PHE A 55 -35.00 3.87 -35.52
C PHE A 55 -34.55 3.48 -36.93
N PHE A 56 -33.84 2.37 -37.12
CA PHE A 56 -33.43 1.90 -38.44
C PHE A 56 -34.59 1.38 -39.27
N ASN A 57 -35.65 0.83 -38.66
CA ASN A 57 -36.88 0.47 -39.36
C ASN A 57 -37.57 1.72 -39.91
N SER A 58 -37.68 2.80 -39.13
CA SER A 58 -38.29 4.05 -39.61
C SER A 58 -37.53 4.67 -40.79
N LEU A 59 -36.21 4.51 -40.84
CA LEU A 59 -35.39 4.92 -41.99
C LEU A 59 -35.63 4.05 -43.22
N GLN A 60 -35.73 2.74 -43.05
CA GLN A 60 -36.01 1.78 -44.12
C GLN A 60 -37.39 2.06 -44.75
N GLU A 61 -38.37 2.36 -43.89
CA GLU A 61 -39.74 2.68 -44.28
C GLU A 61 -39.92 4.12 -44.80
N LYS A 62 -38.86 4.95 -44.73
CA LYS A 62 -38.88 6.39 -45.05
C LYS A 62 -39.95 7.17 -44.29
N ASN A 63 -40.27 6.74 -43.07
CA ASN A 63 -41.30 7.34 -42.21
C ASN A 63 -40.68 8.48 -41.37
N ALA A 64 -40.77 9.70 -41.91
CA ALA A 64 -40.23 10.89 -41.27
C ALA A 64 -40.91 11.21 -39.93
N GLU A 65 -42.20 10.98 -39.78
CA GLU A 65 -42.93 11.20 -38.54
C GLU A 65 -42.41 10.26 -37.43
N ALA A 66 -42.26 8.98 -37.74
CA ALA A 66 -41.68 7.99 -36.85
C ALA A 66 -40.25 8.36 -36.42
N PHE A 67 -39.42 8.78 -37.35
CA PHE A 67 -38.03 9.19 -37.12
C PHE A 67 -37.92 10.33 -36.12
N TRP A 68 -38.70 11.44 -36.35
CA TRP A 68 -38.65 12.57 -35.41
C TRP A 68 -39.27 12.25 -34.05
N ALA A 69 -40.34 11.44 -34.02
CA ALA A 69 -40.93 10.98 -32.77
C ALA A 69 -39.94 10.16 -31.92
N LEU A 70 -39.21 9.23 -32.54
CA LEU A 70 -38.18 8.43 -31.83
C LEU A 70 -37.01 9.29 -31.30
N LEU A 71 -36.73 10.45 -31.89
CA LEU A 71 -35.71 11.34 -31.40
C LEU A 71 -36.16 12.16 -30.18
N PHE A 72 -37.36 12.76 -30.24
CA PHE A 72 -37.77 13.81 -29.31
C PHE A 72 -38.99 13.49 -28.44
N TRP A 73 -39.83 12.50 -28.87
CA TRP A 73 -41.13 12.26 -28.23
C TRP A 73 -41.28 10.79 -27.83
N TRP A 74 -42.39 10.45 -27.18
CA TRP A 74 -42.80 9.07 -26.93
C TRP A 74 -43.54 8.52 -28.11
N ARG A 75 -43.25 7.28 -28.49
CA ARG A 75 -43.97 6.58 -29.56
C ARG A 75 -44.38 5.18 -29.13
N GLN A 76 -45.59 4.77 -29.49
CA GLN A 76 -45.99 3.37 -29.39
C GLN A 76 -45.40 2.61 -30.57
N THR A 77 -44.65 1.57 -30.30
CA THR A 77 -44.01 0.70 -31.30
C THR A 77 -44.50 -0.74 -31.11
N GLU A 78 -44.13 -1.63 -32.03
CA GLU A 78 -44.39 -3.07 -31.87
C GLU A 78 -43.70 -3.65 -30.59
N SER A 79 -42.58 -3.07 -30.22
CA SER A 79 -41.82 -3.44 -29.02
C SER A 79 -42.38 -2.83 -27.71
N GLY A 80 -43.46 -2.05 -27.80
CA GLY A 80 -44.07 -1.31 -26.70
C GLY A 80 -43.83 0.21 -26.74
N PRO A 81 -44.17 0.93 -25.67
CA PRO A 81 -43.94 2.38 -25.60
C PRO A 81 -42.44 2.68 -25.57
N MET A 82 -41.93 3.40 -26.58
CA MET A 82 -40.53 3.75 -26.75
C MET A 82 -40.31 5.24 -26.48
N PRO A 83 -39.47 5.59 -25.52
CA PRO A 83 -39.11 6.98 -25.22
C PRO A 83 -38.18 7.55 -26.30
N GLY A 84 -38.27 8.86 -26.54
CA GLY A 84 -37.35 9.54 -27.44
C GLY A 84 -35.90 9.47 -26.96
N PHE A 85 -34.99 9.42 -27.93
CA PHE A 85 -33.54 9.27 -27.66
C PHE A 85 -33.00 10.31 -26.69
N VAL A 86 -33.43 11.56 -26.78
CA VAL A 86 -32.96 12.65 -25.91
C VAL A 86 -33.22 12.32 -24.43
N PHE A 87 -34.40 11.78 -24.10
CA PHE A 87 -34.73 11.39 -22.73
C PHE A 87 -33.88 10.20 -22.26
N VAL A 88 -33.72 9.20 -23.14
CA VAL A 88 -32.87 8.03 -22.85
C VAL A 88 -31.43 8.46 -22.64
N ALA A 89 -30.89 9.33 -23.49
CA ALA A 89 -29.51 9.82 -23.39
C ALA A 89 -29.27 10.64 -22.13
N VAL A 90 -30.18 11.54 -21.78
CA VAL A 90 -30.05 12.34 -20.53
C VAL A 90 -30.08 11.42 -19.31
N LEU A 91 -31.02 10.47 -19.25
CA LEU A 91 -31.10 9.52 -18.15
C LEU A 91 -29.87 8.63 -18.06
N TYR A 92 -29.37 8.13 -19.20
CA TYR A 92 -28.15 7.35 -19.29
C TYR A 92 -26.94 8.13 -18.72
N ILE A 93 -26.77 9.38 -19.16
CA ILE A 93 -25.68 10.25 -18.69
C ILE A 93 -25.77 10.47 -17.17
N LEU A 94 -26.96 10.79 -16.66
CA LEU A 94 -27.16 10.98 -15.23
C LEU A 94 -26.78 9.71 -14.43
N ILE A 95 -27.29 8.54 -14.85
CA ILE A 95 -26.97 7.26 -14.20
C ILE A 95 -25.46 7.00 -14.27
N ALA A 96 -24.81 7.19 -15.42
CA ALA A 96 -23.39 6.93 -15.60
C ALA A 96 -22.52 7.84 -14.72
N VAL A 97 -22.83 9.13 -14.68
CA VAL A 97 -22.11 10.11 -13.86
C VAL A 97 -22.24 9.79 -12.37
N TYR A 98 -23.47 9.53 -11.89
CA TYR A 98 -23.67 9.20 -10.48
C TYR A 98 -23.11 7.82 -10.11
N ALA A 99 -23.14 6.83 -11.00
CA ALA A 99 -22.50 5.54 -10.80
C ALA A 99 -20.98 5.69 -10.60
N LEU A 100 -20.34 6.53 -11.41
CA LEU A 100 -18.91 6.84 -11.27
C LEU A 100 -18.63 7.59 -9.97
N TYR A 101 -19.37 8.66 -9.68
CA TYR A 101 -19.18 9.49 -8.49
C TYR A 101 -19.35 8.69 -7.20
N LEU A 102 -20.42 7.90 -7.09
CA LEU A 102 -20.67 7.11 -5.88
C LEU A 102 -19.69 5.95 -5.73
N ARG A 103 -19.20 5.38 -6.84
CA ARG A 103 -18.11 4.41 -6.81
C ARG A 103 -16.82 5.04 -6.23
N GLN A 104 -16.46 6.24 -6.69
CA GLN A 104 -15.30 6.97 -6.15
C GLN A 104 -15.47 7.33 -4.68
N ALA A 105 -16.69 7.71 -4.27
CA ALA A 105 -17.01 7.96 -2.85
C ALA A 105 -16.85 6.70 -1.98
N LEU A 106 -17.28 5.54 -2.48
CA LEU A 106 -17.06 4.26 -1.79
C LEU A 106 -15.58 3.91 -1.72
N GLN A 107 -14.86 4.09 -2.82
CA GLN A 107 -13.42 3.82 -2.96
C GLN A 107 -12.59 4.60 -1.93
N ILE A 108 -12.82 5.93 -1.83
CA ILE A 108 -12.04 6.75 -0.90
C ILE A 108 -12.38 6.45 0.58
N ARG A 109 -13.65 6.17 0.89
CA ARG A 109 -14.07 5.78 2.24
C ARG A 109 -13.45 4.45 2.67
N TRP A 110 -13.53 3.44 1.82
CA TRP A 110 -12.94 2.13 2.09
C TRP A 110 -11.42 2.23 2.26
N ARG A 111 -10.73 2.95 1.35
CA ARG A 111 -9.30 3.21 1.46
C ARG A 111 -8.95 3.91 2.78
N SER A 112 -9.70 4.97 3.14
CA SER A 112 -9.46 5.73 4.38
C SER A 112 -9.60 4.86 5.63
N TRP A 113 -10.63 4.04 5.69
CA TRP A 113 -10.84 3.10 6.79
C TRP A 113 -9.72 2.05 6.85
N LEU A 114 -9.41 1.41 5.73
CA LEU A 114 -8.40 0.35 5.65
C LEU A 114 -7.00 0.87 6.01
N THR A 115 -6.65 2.06 5.52
CA THR A 115 -5.37 2.69 5.85
C THR A 115 -5.26 2.98 7.34
N ARG A 116 -6.31 3.53 7.96
CA ARG A 116 -6.34 3.80 9.42
C ARG A 116 -6.18 2.51 10.20
N GLU A 117 -6.95 1.48 9.89
CA GLU A 117 -6.90 0.18 10.56
C GLU A 117 -5.51 -0.46 10.48
N VAL A 118 -4.86 -0.40 9.31
CA VAL A 118 -3.52 -0.96 9.14
C VAL A 118 -2.47 -0.13 9.88
N LEU A 119 -2.57 1.21 9.85
CA LEU A 119 -1.67 2.09 10.60
C LEU A 119 -1.79 1.84 12.12
N ASP A 120 -3.01 1.74 12.63
CA ASP A 120 -3.25 1.50 14.05
C ASP A 120 -2.63 0.15 14.48
N ARG A 121 -2.82 -0.91 13.69
CA ARG A 121 -2.21 -2.21 13.95
C ARG A 121 -0.68 -2.20 13.84
N TRP A 122 -0.14 -1.49 12.87
CA TRP A 122 1.30 -1.43 12.61
C TRP A 122 2.05 -0.64 13.70
N LEU A 123 1.43 0.44 14.21
CA LEU A 123 2.00 1.26 15.28
C LEU A 123 1.76 0.67 16.67
N ALA A 124 0.68 -0.11 16.86
CA ALA A 124 0.37 -0.76 18.13
C ALA A 124 1.50 -1.68 18.58
N ASP A 125 1.77 -1.69 19.88
CA ASP A 125 2.76 -2.56 20.53
C ASP A 125 4.15 -2.49 19.87
N ARG A 126 4.45 -1.39 19.19
CA ARG A 126 5.71 -1.19 18.44
C ARG A 126 5.95 -2.28 17.36
N ALA A 127 4.87 -2.80 16.75
CA ALA A 127 4.96 -3.87 15.75
C ALA A 127 5.84 -3.47 14.56
N TYR A 128 5.83 -2.19 14.14
CA TYR A 128 6.69 -1.67 13.08
C TYR A 128 8.18 -1.94 13.33
N TYR A 129 8.63 -1.83 14.57
CA TYR A 129 10.02 -2.06 14.93
C TYR A 129 10.35 -3.56 14.95
N ARG A 130 9.46 -4.41 15.50
CA ARG A 130 9.65 -5.86 15.56
C ARG A 130 9.63 -6.52 14.18
N VAL A 131 8.75 -6.07 13.29
CA VAL A 131 8.74 -6.50 11.88
C VAL A 131 10.08 -6.21 11.21
N ALA A 132 10.67 -5.03 11.48
CA ALA A 132 11.99 -4.67 10.94
C ALA A 132 13.15 -5.51 11.52
N LEU A 133 13.00 -6.06 12.74
CA LEU A 133 14.03 -6.92 13.36
C LEU A 133 14.01 -8.36 12.84
N THR A 134 12.83 -8.86 12.44
CA THR A 134 12.62 -10.25 12.05
C THR A 134 12.72 -10.39 10.55
N ASP A 135 13.67 -10.15 9.80
CA ASP A 135 13.81 -10.31 8.33
C ASP A 135 12.70 -11.18 7.70
N SER A 136 11.47 -10.75 7.92
CA SER A 136 10.24 -11.52 7.64
C SER A 136 9.90 -11.53 6.14
N GLY A 137 10.81 -11.08 5.26
CA GLY A 137 10.56 -10.94 3.84
C GLY A 137 9.50 -9.88 3.51
N THR A 138 9.11 -9.07 4.49
CA THR A 138 8.17 -7.97 4.32
C THR A 138 8.94 -6.72 3.93
N ASP A 139 9.14 -6.57 2.63
CA ASP A 139 9.82 -5.42 2.05
C ASP A 139 8.89 -4.20 1.97
N ASN A 140 9.44 -3.01 2.25
CA ASN A 140 8.81 -1.70 2.05
C ASN A 140 7.40 -1.53 2.67
N PRO A 141 7.24 -1.48 4.01
CA PRO A 141 5.95 -1.23 4.68
C PRO A 141 5.25 0.05 4.24
N ASP A 142 6.01 1.10 3.93
CA ASP A 142 5.56 2.37 3.39
C ASP A 142 4.80 2.19 2.07
N GLN A 143 5.34 1.40 1.14
CA GLN A 143 4.70 1.08 -0.13
C GLN A 143 3.43 0.24 0.07
N ARG A 144 3.44 -0.72 1.03
CA ARG A 144 2.24 -1.51 1.35
C ARG A 144 1.09 -0.63 1.81
N ILE A 145 1.36 0.34 2.70
CA ILE A 145 0.35 1.25 3.24
C ILE A 145 -0.09 2.31 2.22
N ALA A 146 0.86 2.93 1.52
CA ALA A 146 0.55 4.04 0.62
C ALA A 146 -0.06 3.59 -0.72
N GLU A 147 0.48 2.53 -1.33
CA GLU A 147 0.16 2.11 -2.69
C GLU A 147 -0.69 0.84 -2.74
N ASP A 148 -0.27 -0.25 -2.08
CA ASP A 148 -0.95 -1.53 -2.21
C ASP A 148 -2.38 -1.49 -1.66
N LEU A 149 -2.63 -0.81 -0.53
CA LEU A 149 -3.99 -0.65 0.00
C LEU A 149 -4.89 0.12 -0.97
N ARG A 150 -4.37 1.17 -1.61
CA ARG A 150 -5.08 1.93 -2.64
C ARG A 150 -5.41 1.03 -3.83
N GLN A 151 -4.39 0.36 -4.38
CA GLN A 151 -4.54 -0.50 -5.55
C GLN A 151 -5.52 -1.65 -5.27
N PHE A 152 -5.48 -2.24 -4.07
CA PHE A 152 -6.40 -3.28 -3.64
C PHE A 152 -7.86 -2.83 -3.72
N VAL A 153 -8.19 -1.68 -3.14
CA VAL A 153 -9.55 -1.14 -3.13
C VAL A 153 -10.02 -0.82 -4.54
N ASP A 154 -9.18 -0.12 -5.31
CA ASP A 154 -9.46 0.33 -6.67
C ASP A 154 -9.75 -0.87 -7.59
N THR A 155 -8.84 -1.85 -7.58
CA THR A 155 -8.94 -3.02 -8.44
C THR A 155 -10.05 -3.97 -8.00
N THR A 156 -10.28 -4.14 -6.68
CA THR A 156 -11.38 -4.98 -6.17
C THR A 156 -12.74 -4.45 -6.63
N LEU A 157 -12.97 -3.14 -6.53
CA LEU A 157 -14.22 -2.53 -7.01
C LEU A 157 -14.32 -2.57 -8.54
N ALA A 158 -13.24 -2.31 -9.26
CA ALA A 158 -13.24 -2.34 -10.72
C ALA A 158 -13.53 -3.75 -11.26
N LEU A 159 -12.82 -4.76 -10.77
CA LEU A 159 -13.01 -6.16 -11.18
C LEU A 159 -14.37 -6.70 -10.73
N GLY A 160 -14.79 -6.44 -9.50
CA GLY A 160 -16.07 -6.93 -8.98
C GLY A 160 -17.27 -6.37 -9.74
N LEU A 161 -17.33 -5.04 -9.92
CA LEU A 161 -18.40 -4.38 -10.67
C LEU A 161 -18.33 -4.68 -12.17
N GLY A 162 -17.12 -4.77 -12.74
CA GLY A 162 -16.90 -5.14 -14.12
C GLY A 162 -17.38 -6.56 -14.43
N LEU A 163 -17.04 -7.54 -13.60
CA LEU A 163 -17.50 -8.91 -13.74
C LEU A 163 -19.03 -9.01 -13.63
N MET A 164 -19.60 -8.36 -12.61
CA MET A 164 -21.05 -8.32 -12.44
C MET A 164 -21.74 -7.76 -13.69
N ARG A 165 -21.25 -6.61 -14.19
CA ARG A 165 -21.78 -5.98 -15.41
C ARG A 165 -21.68 -6.93 -16.60
N SER A 166 -20.51 -7.56 -16.82
CA SER A 166 -20.32 -8.49 -17.95
C SER A 166 -21.23 -9.70 -17.87
N VAL A 167 -21.42 -10.28 -16.67
CA VAL A 167 -22.35 -11.40 -16.49
C VAL A 167 -23.79 -11.00 -16.81
N VAL A 168 -24.26 -9.87 -16.30
CA VAL A 168 -25.64 -9.40 -16.55
C VAL A 168 -25.83 -9.00 -18.00
N THR A 169 -24.83 -8.32 -18.63
CA THR A 169 -24.85 -8.01 -20.06
C THR A 169 -24.92 -9.28 -20.89
N LEU A 170 -24.11 -10.30 -20.56
CA LEU A 170 -24.13 -11.59 -21.27
C LEU A 170 -25.52 -12.21 -21.24
N PHE A 171 -26.12 -12.36 -20.06
CA PHE A 171 -27.47 -12.93 -19.94
C PHE A 171 -28.52 -12.12 -20.68
N SER A 172 -28.52 -10.80 -20.55
CA SER A 172 -29.48 -9.92 -21.20
C SER A 172 -29.37 -10.00 -22.71
N PHE A 173 -28.18 -9.90 -23.28
CA PHE A 173 -28.01 -9.88 -24.73
C PHE A 173 -28.02 -11.27 -25.38
N VAL A 174 -27.73 -12.35 -24.63
CA VAL A 174 -28.01 -13.71 -25.07
C VAL A 174 -29.53 -13.91 -25.28
N LEU A 175 -30.37 -13.41 -24.37
CA LEU A 175 -31.82 -13.46 -24.51
C LEU A 175 -32.30 -12.65 -25.73
N VAL A 176 -31.78 -11.42 -25.91
CA VAL A 176 -32.06 -10.57 -27.07
C VAL A 176 -31.64 -11.28 -28.37
N LEU A 177 -30.42 -11.79 -28.42
CA LEU A 177 -29.86 -12.45 -29.59
C LEU A 177 -30.60 -13.76 -29.93
N TRP A 178 -31.00 -14.52 -28.89
CA TRP A 178 -31.82 -15.72 -29.06
C TRP A 178 -33.19 -15.41 -29.70
N GLY A 179 -33.86 -14.34 -29.24
CA GLY A 179 -35.14 -13.90 -29.79
C GLY A 179 -35.04 -13.37 -31.22
N LEU A 180 -33.91 -12.74 -31.58
CA LEU A 180 -33.67 -12.21 -32.93
C LEU A 180 -33.26 -13.29 -33.95
N SER A 181 -32.52 -14.29 -33.48
CA SER A 181 -32.05 -15.37 -34.34
C SER A 181 -33.10 -16.46 -34.48
N GLY A 182 -33.83 -16.44 -35.55
CA GLY A 182 -34.74 -17.54 -35.92
C GLY A 182 -34.00 -18.89 -36.05
N PRO A 183 -34.67 -19.98 -36.33
CA PRO A 183 -34.05 -21.26 -36.62
C PRO A 183 -33.25 -21.22 -37.93
N ALA A 184 -32.01 -21.69 -37.92
CA ALA A 184 -31.23 -21.91 -39.13
C ALA A 184 -31.06 -23.40 -39.37
N THR A 185 -31.29 -23.84 -40.61
CA THR A 185 -31.07 -25.22 -41.01
C THR A 185 -29.71 -25.34 -41.68
N VAL A 186 -28.76 -26.02 -41.02
CA VAL A 186 -27.43 -26.28 -41.53
C VAL A 186 -27.25 -27.81 -41.63
N PHE A 187 -26.92 -28.30 -42.81
CA PHE A 187 -26.79 -29.76 -43.11
C PHE A 187 -27.98 -30.59 -42.65
N GLY A 188 -29.22 -30.07 -42.80
CA GLY A 188 -30.46 -30.77 -42.42
C GLY A 188 -30.76 -30.74 -40.90
N ILE A 189 -29.96 -30.11 -40.07
CA ILE A 189 -30.16 -29.94 -38.62
C ILE A 189 -30.66 -28.51 -38.38
N THR A 190 -31.85 -28.38 -37.76
CA THR A 190 -32.40 -27.08 -37.38
C THR A 190 -31.85 -26.65 -36.02
N ILE A 191 -31.06 -25.58 -36.01
CA ILE A 191 -30.41 -25.02 -34.80
C ILE A 191 -31.21 -23.77 -34.37
N PRO A 192 -31.94 -23.83 -33.23
CA PRO A 192 -32.60 -22.66 -32.68
C PRO A 192 -31.58 -21.68 -32.09
N GLY A 193 -31.81 -20.37 -32.22
CA GLY A 193 -30.90 -19.37 -31.63
C GLY A 193 -29.47 -19.41 -32.19
N TYR A 194 -29.30 -19.79 -33.45
CA TYR A 194 -27.97 -20.08 -34.06
C TYR A 194 -26.96 -18.96 -33.88
N MET A 195 -27.37 -17.69 -33.83
CA MET A 195 -26.48 -16.56 -33.65
C MET A 195 -25.77 -16.56 -32.27
N VAL A 196 -26.43 -17.12 -31.25
CA VAL A 196 -25.82 -17.27 -29.91
C VAL A 196 -24.67 -18.27 -29.98
N TRP A 197 -24.85 -19.41 -30.65
CA TRP A 197 -23.81 -20.44 -30.82
C TRP A 197 -22.67 -19.91 -31.68
N VAL A 198 -22.94 -19.12 -32.69
CA VAL A 198 -21.97 -18.46 -33.55
C VAL A 198 -21.16 -17.43 -32.74
N ALA A 199 -21.82 -16.61 -31.88
CA ALA A 199 -21.12 -15.67 -30.99
C ALA A 199 -20.21 -16.38 -29.98
N LEU A 200 -20.69 -17.48 -29.40
CA LEU A 200 -19.91 -18.30 -28.49
C LEU A 200 -18.68 -18.91 -29.18
N ALA A 201 -18.88 -19.52 -30.36
CA ALA A 201 -17.75 -20.09 -31.11
C ALA A 201 -16.72 -19.02 -31.51
N TYR A 202 -17.21 -17.86 -31.98
CA TYR A 202 -16.36 -16.72 -32.33
C TYR A 202 -15.55 -16.25 -31.12
N ALA A 203 -16.18 -16.07 -29.96
CA ALA A 203 -15.50 -15.63 -28.73
C ALA A 203 -14.47 -16.67 -28.23
N VAL A 204 -14.81 -17.96 -28.24
CA VAL A 204 -13.89 -19.04 -27.81
C VAL A 204 -12.67 -19.11 -28.72
N VAL A 205 -12.86 -19.06 -30.04
CA VAL A 205 -11.76 -19.08 -31.02
C VAL A 205 -10.89 -17.83 -30.87
N GLY A 206 -11.52 -16.65 -30.79
CA GLY A 206 -10.79 -15.39 -30.63
C GLY A 206 -9.99 -15.33 -29.34
N THR A 207 -10.60 -15.73 -28.23
CA THR A 207 -9.94 -15.81 -26.91
C THR A 207 -8.77 -16.80 -26.92
N GLY A 208 -8.96 -17.99 -27.49
CA GLY A 208 -7.90 -19.01 -27.58
C GLY A 208 -6.71 -18.51 -28.42
N LEU A 209 -6.95 -17.90 -29.55
CA LEU A 209 -5.91 -17.32 -30.41
C LEU A 209 -5.23 -16.11 -29.76
N ALA A 210 -5.98 -15.21 -29.14
CA ALA A 210 -5.44 -14.07 -28.41
C ALA A 210 -4.50 -14.53 -27.27
N HIS A 211 -4.90 -15.55 -26.52
CA HIS A 211 -4.05 -16.13 -25.47
C HIS A 211 -2.78 -16.76 -26.05
N LEU A 212 -2.87 -17.51 -27.14
CA LEU A 212 -1.74 -18.14 -27.79
C LEU A 212 -0.69 -17.11 -28.24
N VAL A 213 -1.13 -16.00 -28.84
CA VAL A 213 -0.27 -14.91 -29.31
C VAL A 213 0.25 -14.08 -28.15
N GLY A 214 -0.59 -13.80 -27.15
CA GLY A 214 -0.29 -12.87 -26.04
C GLY A 214 0.50 -13.48 -24.88
N ARG A 215 0.52 -14.79 -24.70
CA ARG A 215 1.15 -15.46 -23.53
C ARG A 215 2.61 -15.06 -23.28
N ARG A 216 3.36 -14.74 -24.36
CA ARG A 216 4.76 -14.32 -24.24
C ARG A 216 4.89 -12.94 -23.57
N LEU A 217 3.88 -12.08 -23.70
CA LEU A 217 3.89 -10.74 -23.12
C LEU A 217 3.94 -10.79 -21.58
N ILE A 218 3.33 -11.79 -20.97
CA ILE A 218 3.32 -11.97 -19.51
C ILE A 218 4.75 -12.11 -18.97
N ALA A 219 5.55 -12.99 -19.60
CA ALA A 219 6.94 -13.20 -19.19
C ALA A 219 7.81 -11.95 -19.46
N LEU A 220 7.58 -11.25 -20.57
CA LEU A 220 8.30 -10.03 -20.91
C LEU A 220 7.96 -8.87 -19.97
N ASN A 221 6.71 -8.70 -19.58
CA ASN A 221 6.31 -7.69 -18.60
C ASN A 221 6.92 -7.98 -17.21
N PHE A 222 6.93 -9.24 -16.78
CA PHE A 222 7.60 -9.61 -15.53
C PHE A 222 9.11 -9.29 -15.58
N GLN A 223 9.76 -9.57 -16.72
CA GLN A 223 11.17 -9.22 -16.92
C GLN A 223 11.38 -7.71 -16.93
N GLN A 224 10.42 -6.92 -17.48
CA GLN A 224 10.50 -5.45 -17.49
C GLN A 224 10.49 -4.90 -16.05
N GLU A 225 9.56 -5.35 -15.21
CA GLU A 225 9.50 -4.95 -13.81
C GLU A 225 10.81 -5.24 -13.07
N ARG A 226 11.44 -6.38 -13.36
CA ARG A 226 12.71 -6.75 -12.75
C ARG A 226 13.85 -5.82 -13.17
N VAL A 227 14.04 -5.59 -14.48
CA VAL A 227 15.15 -4.74 -14.97
C VAL A 227 14.95 -3.26 -14.59
N GLU A 228 13.71 -2.78 -14.51
CA GLU A 228 13.36 -1.45 -13.99
C GLU A 228 13.70 -1.33 -12.49
N ALA A 229 13.40 -2.35 -11.70
CA ALA A 229 13.74 -2.39 -10.28
C ALA A 229 15.26 -2.37 -10.08
N ASP A 230 16.02 -3.16 -10.86
CA ASP A 230 17.48 -3.19 -10.81
C ASP A 230 18.10 -1.83 -11.18
N PHE A 231 17.55 -1.16 -12.20
CA PHE A 231 17.98 0.18 -12.59
C PHE A 231 17.66 1.23 -11.52
N ARG A 232 16.46 1.23 -10.98
CA ARG A 232 16.02 2.12 -9.89
C ARG A 232 16.88 1.94 -8.64
N TYR A 233 17.16 0.69 -8.26
CA TYR A 233 18.04 0.39 -7.12
C TYR A 233 19.43 0.99 -7.31
N ALA A 234 20.00 0.89 -8.51
CA ALA A 234 21.31 1.48 -8.80
C ALA A 234 21.29 3.02 -8.69
N LEU A 235 20.22 3.68 -9.15
CA LEU A 235 20.05 5.13 -8.99
C LEU A 235 19.91 5.56 -7.53
N VAL A 236 19.14 4.82 -6.72
CA VAL A 236 19.00 5.08 -5.29
C VAL A 236 20.34 4.93 -4.60
N ARG A 237 21.07 3.85 -4.87
CA ARG A 237 22.42 3.62 -4.32
C ARG A 237 23.40 4.75 -4.66
N LEU A 238 23.38 5.24 -5.91
CA LEU A 238 24.20 6.39 -6.32
C LEU A 238 23.84 7.64 -5.52
N ARG A 239 22.55 7.94 -5.39
CA ARG A 239 22.07 9.10 -4.62
C ARG A 239 22.49 9.02 -3.15
N ASP A 240 22.35 7.85 -2.54
CA ASP A 240 22.63 7.65 -1.13
C ASP A 240 24.14 7.68 -0.81
N ASN A 241 25.00 7.49 -1.83
CA ASN A 241 26.46 7.52 -1.72
C ASN A 241 27.09 8.66 -2.55
N ALA A 242 26.33 9.69 -2.89
CA ALA A 242 26.74 10.74 -3.84
C ALA A 242 28.07 11.43 -3.43
N GLU A 243 28.23 11.76 -2.14
CA GLU A 243 29.45 12.38 -1.62
C GLU A 243 30.66 11.44 -1.78
N GLY A 244 30.51 10.17 -1.40
CA GLY A 244 31.60 9.18 -1.53
C GLY A 244 32.02 8.98 -2.98
N ILE A 245 31.07 8.89 -3.90
CA ILE A 245 31.33 8.74 -5.35
C ILE A 245 32.06 9.98 -5.87
N ALA A 246 31.62 11.18 -5.48
CA ALA A 246 32.28 12.43 -5.87
C ALA A 246 33.71 12.53 -5.34
N LEU A 247 33.94 12.14 -4.07
CA LEU A 247 35.27 12.15 -3.48
C LEU A 247 36.23 11.14 -4.15
N TYR A 248 35.73 10.01 -4.62
CA TYR A 248 36.52 9.01 -5.36
C TYR A 248 36.67 9.35 -6.86
N GLY A 249 35.92 10.32 -7.41
CA GLY A 249 35.88 10.60 -8.85
C GLY A 249 35.29 9.43 -9.66
N GLY A 250 34.32 8.71 -9.08
CA GLY A 250 33.77 7.46 -9.59
C GLY A 250 32.71 7.60 -10.68
N GLU A 251 32.37 8.83 -11.16
CA GLU A 251 31.25 9.10 -12.04
C GLU A 251 31.31 8.33 -13.36
N ALA A 252 32.51 8.11 -13.89
CA ALA A 252 32.68 7.40 -15.16
C ALA A 252 32.32 5.91 -15.06
N ASP A 253 32.60 5.29 -13.90
CA ASP A 253 32.28 3.89 -13.64
C ASP A 253 30.79 3.71 -13.36
N GLU A 254 30.23 4.53 -12.48
CA GLU A 254 28.79 4.54 -12.19
C GLU A 254 27.94 4.76 -13.45
N LYS A 255 28.39 5.69 -14.32
CA LYS A 255 27.73 5.95 -15.61
C LYS A 255 27.72 4.71 -16.52
N ARG A 256 28.82 3.93 -16.56
CA ARG A 256 28.85 2.67 -17.32
C ARG A 256 27.84 1.67 -16.75
N GLY A 257 27.90 1.43 -15.44
CA GLY A 257 26.99 0.50 -14.76
C GLY A 257 25.51 0.86 -14.92
N LEU A 258 25.17 2.15 -14.87
CA LEU A 258 23.81 2.63 -15.11
C LEU A 258 23.38 2.47 -16.58
N ARG A 259 24.28 2.74 -17.53
CA ARG A 259 24.01 2.53 -18.97
C ARG A 259 23.75 1.07 -19.31
N ASP A 260 24.52 0.15 -18.74
CA ASP A 260 24.35 -1.28 -18.98
C ASP A 260 22.99 -1.76 -18.45
N ARG A 261 22.60 -1.34 -17.24
CA ARG A 261 21.27 -1.65 -16.65
C ARG A 261 20.14 -1.04 -17.48
N PHE A 262 20.28 0.21 -17.88
CA PHE A 262 19.30 0.86 -18.75
C PHE A 262 19.24 0.23 -20.14
N GLY A 263 20.37 -0.26 -20.66
CA GLY A 263 20.43 -1.05 -21.88
C GLY A 263 19.59 -2.33 -21.80
N ALA A 264 19.57 -3.00 -20.64
CA ALA A 264 18.71 -4.15 -20.41
C ALA A 264 17.21 -3.77 -20.42
N VAL A 265 16.85 -2.61 -19.82
CA VAL A 265 15.49 -2.05 -19.87
C VAL A 265 15.05 -1.84 -21.31
N ILE A 266 15.88 -1.14 -22.11
CA ILE A 266 15.60 -0.87 -23.53
C ILE A 266 15.48 -2.18 -24.34
N GLY A 267 16.40 -3.12 -24.14
CA GLY A 267 16.40 -4.39 -24.87
C GLY A 267 15.13 -5.21 -24.63
N ASN A 268 14.67 -5.29 -23.38
CA ASN A 268 13.41 -5.95 -23.06
C ASN A 268 12.20 -5.18 -23.60
N TRP A 269 12.24 -3.84 -23.55
CA TRP A 269 11.17 -3.00 -24.11
C TRP A 269 10.95 -3.24 -25.60
N TRP A 270 12.05 -3.38 -26.39
CA TRP A 270 11.94 -3.77 -27.80
C TRP A 270 11.26 -5.13 -27.98
N SER A 271 11.54 -6.08 -27.10
CA SER A 271 10.90 -7.40 -27.11
C SER A 271 9.40 -7.30 -26.82
N ILE A 272 9.02 -6.46 -25.85
CA ILE A 272 7.61 -6.14 -25.52
C ILE A 272 6.92 -5.49 -26.74
N MET A 273 7.55 -4.49 -27.36
CA MET A 273 7.00 -3.81 -28.54
C MET A 273 6.70 -4.79 -29.69
N VAL A 274 7.61 -5.72 -29.97
CA VAL A 274 7.41 -6.74 -31.01
C VAL A 274 6.26 -7.69 -30.64
N ALA A 275 6.18 -8.12 -29.39
CA ALA A 275 5.09 -8.99 -28.90
C ALA A 275 3.74 -8.27 -28.91
N THR A 276 3.70 -7.02 -28.45
CA THR A 276 2.52 -6.16 -28.46
C THR A 276 2.05 -5.91 -29.89
N LYS A 277 2.96 -5.58 -30.81
CA LYS A 277 2.62 -5.41 -32.23
C LYS A 277 1.91 -6.64 -32.80
N ARG A 278 2.41 -7.85 -32.52
CA ARG A 278 1.79 -9.09 -33.01
C ARG A 278 0.40 -9.29 -32.41
N LEU A 279 0.25 -9.06 -31.10
CA LEU A 279 -1.04 -9.16 -30.42
C LEU A 279 -2.02 -8.12 -30.94
N THR A 280 -1.60 -6.85 -31.08
CA THR A 280 -2.45 -5.78 -31.61
C THR A 280 -2.88 -6.04 -33.05
N PHE A 281 -2.00 -6.58 -33.89
CA PHE A 281 -2.37 -6.97 -35.26
C PHE A 281 -3.49 -8.00 -35.27
N PHE A 282 -3.37 -9.01 -34.39
CA PHE A 282 -4.40 -10.04 -34.25
C PHE A 282 -5.70 -9.45 -33.69
N THR A 283 -5.64 -8.74 -32.55
CA THR A 283 -6.84 -8.20 -31.87
C THR A 283 -7.55 -7.17 -32.72
N SER A 284 -6.81 -6.29 -33.40
CA SER A 284 -7.41 -5.32 -34.33
C SER A 284 -8.06 -6.00 -35.53
N GLY A 285 -7.41 -6.98 -36.14
CA GLY A 285 -7.98 -7.77 -37.23
C GLY A 285 -9.26 -8.52 -36.78
N TYR A 286 -9.18 -9.16 -35.61
CA TYR A 286 -10.33 -9.84 -35.02
C TYR A 286 -11.49 -8.88 -34.73
N ALA A 287 -11.21 -7.69 -34.19
CA ALA A 287 -12.23 -6.66 -33.95
C ALA A 287 -12.87 -6.15 -35.25
N GLN A 288 -12.08 -5.95 -36.32
CA GLN A 288 -12.64 -5.55 -37.61
C GLN A 288 -13.53 -6.63 -38.22
N VAL A 289 -13.12 -7.89 -38.12
CA VAL A 289 -13.99 -9.01 -38.57
C VAL A 289 -15.26 -9.07 -37.73
N ALA A 290 -15.21 -8.84 -36.42
CA ALA A 290 -16.36 -8.84 -35.51
C ALA A 290 -17.45 -7.81 -35.91
N ILE A 291 -17.10 -6.69 -36.54
CA ILE A 291 -18.05 -5.68 -37.00
C ILE A 291 -18.90 -6.24 -38.16
N ILE A 292 -18.28 -6.90 -39.11
CA ILE A 292 -18.94 -7.36 -40.34
C ILE A 292 -19.50 -8.78 -40.21
N PHE A 293 -18.91 -9.62 -39.41
CA PHE A 293 -19.25 -11.03 -39.26
C PHE A 293 -20.73 -11.29 -38.94
N PRO A 294 -21.37 -10.58 -37.96
CA PRO A 294 -22.80 -10.75 -37.69
C PRO A 294 -23.69 -10.37 -38.89
N PHE A 295 -23.30 -9.33 -39.66
CA PHE A 295 -24.01 -8.94 -40.88
C PHE A 295 -23.93 -10.03 -41.95
N ILE A 296 -22.75 -10.63 -42.16
CA ILE A 296 -22.60 -11.74 -43.13
C ILE A 296 -23.49 -12.92 -42.74
N VAL A 297 -23.54 -13.27 -41.46
CA VAL A 297 -24.35 -14.41 -40.98
C VAL A 297 -25.86 -14.13 -41.03
N ALA A 298 -26.30 -12.88 -40.78
CA ALA A 298 -27.69 -12.50 -40.76
C ALA A 298 -28.21 -12.00 -42.14
N ALA A 299 -27.33 -11.62 -43.09
CA ALA A 299 -27.70 -11.09 -44.41
C ALA A 299 -28.65 -12.00 -45.22
N PRO A 300 -28.51 -13.33 -45.23
CA PRO A 300 -29.46 -14.18 -45.95
C PRO A 300 -30.90 -14.05 -45.43
N ALA A 301 -31.09 -13.81 -44.14
CA ALA A 301 -32.40 -13.59 -43.55
C ALA A 301 -32.98 -12.21 -43.95
N TYR A 302 -32.13 -11.18 -44.00
CA TYR A 302 -32.50 -9.85 -44.44
C TYR A 302 -32.87 -9.81 -45.93
N PHE A 303 -32.04 -10.36 -46.83
CA PHE A 303 -32.31 -10.40 -48.25
C PHE A 303 -33.52 -11.29 -48.63
N ALA A 304 -33.83 -12.27 -47.80
CA ALA A 304 -35.05 -13.08 -47.93
C ALA A 304 -36.31 -12.38 -47.37
N GLY A 305 -36.20 -11.13 -46.89
CA GLY A 305 -37.31 -10.36 -46.32
C GLY A 305 -37.81 -10.86 -44.96
N ARG A 306 -37.07 -11.74 -44.29
CA ARG A 306 -37.47 -12.33 -42.99
C ARG A 306 -37.21 -11.41 -41.81
N ILE A 307 -36.24 -10.51 -41.92
CA ILE A 307 -35.91 -9.52 -40.89
C ILE A 307 -35.77 -8.13 -41.54
N PRO A 308 -36.24 -7.05 -40.92
CA PRO A 308 -36.02 -5.68 -41.39
C PRO A 308 -34.61 -5.19 -41.08
N LEU A 309 -34.21 -4.02 -41.59
CA LEU A 309 -32.92 -3.41 -41.39
C LEU A 309 -32.58 -3.19 -39.89
N GLY A 310 -33.56 -2.73 -39.11
CA GLY A 310 -33.42 -2.57 -37.68
C GLY A 310 -33.16 -3.90 -36.96
N GLY A 311 -33.78 -5.00 -37.42
CA GLY A 311 -33.50 -6.34 -36.91
C GLY A 311 -32.07 -6.80 -37.21
N LEU A 312 -31.56 -6.49 -38.41
CA LEU A 312 -30.19 -6.80 -38.82
C LEU A 312 -29.16 -6.02 -37.96
N THR A 313 -29.37 -4.71 -37.77
CA THR A 313 -28.50 -3.85 -36.96
C THR A 313 -28.56 -4.22 -35.47
N GLN A 314 -29.74 -4.53 -34.93
CA GLN A 314 -29.92 -5.01 -33.56
C GLN A 314 -29.20 -6.34 -33.33
N THR A 315 -29.26 -7.28 -34.29
CA THR A 315 -28.53 -8.55 -34.20
C THR A 315 -27.01 -8.33 -34.13
N SER A 316 -26.49 -7.43 -34.97
CA SER A 316 -25.06 -7.08 -34.94
C SER A 316 -24.64 -6.43 -33.61
N GLY A 317 -25.44 -5.50 -33.09
CA GLY A 317 -25.20 -4.87 -31.79
C GLY A 317 -25.23 -5.88 -30.63
N ALA A 318 -26.28 -6.74 -30.61
CA ALA A 318 -26.40 -7.77 -29.58
C ALA A 318 -25.26 -8.81 -29.63
N PHE A 319 -24.79 -9.18 -30.83
CA PHE A 319 -23.60 -10.02 -31.00
C PHE A 319 -22.35 -9.38 -30.40
N SER A 320 -22.16 -8.09 -30.66
CA SER A 320 -21.00 -7.35 -30.13
C SER A 320 -21.01 -7.29 -28.58
N GLU A 321 -22.17 -7.08 -27.98
CA GLU A 321 -22.35 -7.07 -26.53
C GLU A 321 -22.06 -8.46 -25.90
N VAL A 322 -22.54 -9.54 -26.51
CA VAL A 322 -22.24 -10.92 -26.07
C VAL A 322 -20.77 -11.22 -26.21
N GLN A 323 -20.14 -10.86 -27.32
CA GLN A 323 -18.71 -11.07 -27.55
C GLN A 323 -17.86 -10.28 -26.55
N GLY A 324 -18.17 -9.01 -26.32
CA GLY A 324 -17.49 -8.19 -25.35
C GLY A 324 -17.59 -8.73 -23.91
N ALA A 325 -18.79 -9.18 -23.53
CA ALA A 325 -19.00 -9.80 -22.22
C ALA A 325 -18.21 -11.11 -22.03
N LEU A 326 -18.11 -11.94 -23.05
CA LEU A 326 -17.29 -13.17 -23.04
C LEU A 326 -15.80 -12.88 -23.01
N SER A 327 -15.36 -11.77 -23.60
CA SER A 327 -13.95 -11.37 -23.63
C SER A 327 -13.47 -10.77 -22.31
N TRP A 328 -14.36 -10.44 -21.38
CA TRP A 328 -14.02 -9.73 -20.14
C TRP A 328 -12.85 -10.36 -19.36
N PHE A 329 -12.79 -11.66 -19.24
CA PHE A 329 -11.71 -12.35 -18.52
C PHE A 329 -10.35 -12.18 -19.20
N VAL A 330 -10.34 -12.16 -20.53
CA VAL A 330 -9.09 -11.98 -21.31
C VAL A 330 -8.61 -10.55 -21.18
N ASP A 331 -9.53 -9.60 -21.31
CA ASP A 331 -9.23 -8.18 -21.24
C ASP A 331 -8.74 -7.75 -19.86
N ASN A 332 -9.23 -8.41 -18.79
CA ASN A 332 -8.88 -8.11 -17.41
C ASN A 332 -7.83 -9.09 -16.80
N TYR A 333 -7.22 -9.97 -17.60
CA TYR A 333 -6.29 -10.98 -17.09
C TYR A 333 -5.08 -10.36 -16.37
N SER A 334 -4.49 -9.30 -16.91
CA SER A 334 -3.38 -8.56 -16.28
C SER A 334 -3.80 -7.99 -14.92
N SER A 335 -4.92 -7.27 -14.89
CA SER A 335 -5.47 -6.68 -13.66
C SER A 335 -5.80 -7.73 -12.60
N LEU A 336 -6.31 -8.91 -13.01
CA LEU A 336 -6.55 -10.03 -12.09
C LEU A 336 -5.24 -10.56 -11.48
N THR A 337 -4.17 -10.63 -12.29
CA THR A 337 -2.86 -11.10 -11.84
C THR A 337 -2.21 -10.10 -10.87
N GLU A 338 -2.25 -8.82 -11.21
CA GLU A 338 -1.77 -7.73 -10.36
C GLU A 338 -2.55 -7.65 -9.04
N TRP A 339 -3.88 -7.74 -9.12
CA TRP A 339 -4.74 -7.79 -7.94
C TRP A 339 -4.38 -8.95 -7.01
N ARG A 340 -4.14 -10.13 -7.59
CA ARG A 340 -3.70 -11.29 -6.82
C ARG A 340 -2.36 -11.03 -6.11
N ALA A 341 -1.40 -10.45 -6.80
CA ALA A 341 -0.10 -10.12 -6.21
C ALA A 341 -0.25 -9.10 -5.07
N THR A 342 -1.07 -8.06 -5.26
CA THR A 342 -1.37 -7.05 -4.24
C THR A 342 -2.04 -7.65 -3.00
N VAL A 343 -3.03 -8.55 -3.17
CA VAL A 343 -3.68 -9.27 -2.05
C VAL A 343 -2.66 -10.07 -1.25
N LEU A 344 -1.77 -10.81 -1.93
CA LEU A 344 -0.76 -11.63 -1.27
C LEU A 344 0.26 -10.78 -0.50
N ARG A 345 0.67 -9.64 -1.04
CA ARG A 345 1.58 -8.71 -0.35
C ARG A 345 0.94 -8.11 0.91
N ILE A 346 -0.30 -7.61 0.79
CA ILE A 346 -1.03 -7.07 1.95
C ILE A 346 -1.25 -8.15 3.01
N ARG A 347 -1.64 -9.37 2.60
CA ARG A 347 -1.83 -10.49 3.50
C ARG A 347 -0.55 -10.87 4.24
N GLY A 348 0.58 -10.91 3.51
CA GLY A 348 1.91 -11.13 4.08
C GLY A 348 2.27 -10.05 5.11
N PHE A 349 2.03 -8.79 4.77
CA PHE A 349 2.29 -7.66 5.66
C PHE A 349 1.44 -7.70 6.94
N ILE A 350 0.13 -7.93 6.82
CA ILE A 350 -0.76 -8.08 7.99
C ILE A 350 -0.31 -9.28 8.84
N GLY A 351 0.04 -10.40 8.21
CA GLY A 351 0.53 -11.59 8.91
C GLY A 351 1.85 -11.33 9.65
N ALA A 352 2.77 -10.55 9.08
CA ALA A 352 4.01 -10.13 9.74
C ALA A 352 3.74 -9.24 10.97
N ILE A 353 2.78 -8.31 10.87
CA ILE A 353 2.33 -7.49 12.02
C ILE A 353 1.76 -8.38 13.12
N GLU A 354 0.88 -9.32 12.78
CA GLU A 354 0.25 -10.24 13.74
C GLU A 354 1.30 -11.14 14.42
N ALA A 355 2.23 -11.68 13.66
CA ALA A 355 3.34 -12.49 14.17
C ALA A 355 4.27 -11.67 15.09
N ALA A 356 4.61 -10.44 14.71
CA ALA A 356 5.42 -9.54 15.53
C ALA A 356 4.73 -9.16 16.85
N ARG A 357 3.41 -9.02 16.85
CA ARG A 357 2.61 -8.78 18.06
C ARG A 357 2.51 -10.02 18.94
N ALA A 358 2.29 -11.19 18.36
CA ALA A 358 2.26 -12.45 19.09
C ALA A 358 3.60 -12.77 19.78
N ALA A 359 4.71 -12.45 19.12
CA ALA A 359 6.06 -12.59 19.67
C ALA A 359 6.37 -11.60 20.82
N ALA A 360 5.54 -10.58 21.03
CA ALA A 360 5.74 -9.58 22.08
C ALA A 360 5.72 -10.15 23.51
N GLY A 361 5.09 -11.32 23.73
CA GLY A 361 5.02 -11.99 25.02
C GLY A 361 6.00 -13.14 25.22
N SER A 362 6.83 -13.47 24.21
CA SER A 362 7.82 -14.54 24.28
C SER A 362 9.23 -13.95 24.20
N GLY A 363 9.96 -13.95 25.28
CA GLY A 363 11.33 -13.42 25.30
C GLY A 363 11.65 -12.71 26.61
N ILE A 364 12.42 -11.62 26.53
CA ILE A 364 12.72 -10.79 27.70
C ILE A 364 11.44 -10.07 28.12
N GLU A 365 10.96 -10.41 29.30
CA GLU A 365 9.72 -9.84 29.86
C GLU A 365 9.99 -8.45 30.45
N ALA A 366 9.42 -7.42 29.86
CA ALA A 366 9.43 -6.09 30.44
C ALA A 366 8.23 -5.97 31.40
N VAL A 367 8.49 -6.09 32.69
CA VAL A 367 7.46 -5.98 33.74
C VAL A 367 7.38 -4.52 34.17
N PRO A 368 6.27 -3.81 33.90
CA PRO A 368 6.02 -2.50 34.49
C PRO A 368 5.85 -2.71 36.00
N ASP A 369 6.86 -2.35 36.79
CA ASP A 369 6.76 -2.45 38.23
C ASP A 369 6.27 -1.11 38.81
N GLY A 370 5.42 -1.17 39.83
CA GLY A 370 5.04 -0.01 40.64
C GLY A 370 6.18 0.51 41.52
N GLY A 371 7.36 -0.16 41.51
CA GLY A 371 8.57 0.28 42.13
C GLY A 371 9.32 1.35 41.34
N ASP A 372 10.15 2.12 42.00
CA ASP A 372 10.97 3.17 41.41
C ASP A 372 12.35 2.67 40.92
N GLU A 373 12.70 1.39 41.15
CA GLU A 373 13.97 0.79 40.79
C GLU A 373 13.97 0.17 39.40
N LEU A 374 15.14 0.14 38.76
CA LEU A 374 15.39 -0.64 37.55
C LEU A 374 16.09 -1.93 37.95
N VAL A 375 15.47 -3.10 37.74
CA VAL A 375 16.02 -4.40 38.11
C VAL A 375 16.09 -5.32 36.88
N LEU A 376 17.26 -5.84 36.63
CA LEU A 376 17.54 -6.94 35.71
C LEU A 376 17.51 -8.24 36.52
N ASP A 377 16.67 -9.19 36.18
CA ASP A 377 16.52 -10.48 36.86
C ASP A 377 16.77 -11.60 35.81
N ASP A 378 17.98 -12.17 35.90
CA ASP A 378 18.47 -13.28 35.08
C ASP A 378 18.27 -13.06 33.55
N VAL A 379 18.65 -11.87 33.09
CA VAL A 379 18.42 -11.45 31.69
C VAL A 379 19.52 -12.00 30.78
N THR A 380 19.13 -12.87 29.88
CA THR A 380 19.97 -13.35 28.78
C THR A 380 19.56 -12.68 27.47
N ILE A 381 20.50 -12.09 26.75
CA ILE A 381 20.29 -11.36 25.51
C ILE A 381 20.88 -12.13 24.35
N GLY A 382 20.02 -12.58 23.43
CA GLY A 382 20.41 -13.25 22.20
C GLY A 382 20.25 -12.37 20.96
N LEU A 383 20.74 -12.87 19.82
CA LEU A 383 20.48 -12.35 18.49
C LEU A 383 19.42 -13.22 17.79
N PRO A 384 18.80 -12.74 16.70
CA PRO A 384 17.84 -13.52 15.91
C PRO A 384 18.40 -14.85 15.37
N ASP A 385 19.71 -14.95 15.17
CA ASP A 385 20.44 -16.15 14.76
C ASP A 385 20.68 -17.16 15.90
N GLY A 386 20.24 -16.88 17.11
CA GLY A 386 20.38 -17.71 18.29
C GLY A 386 21.70 -17.50 19.08
N ARG A 387 22.61 -16.65 18.61
CA ARG A 387 23.87 -16.35 19.31
C ARG A 387 23.59 -15.50 20.54
N VAL A 388 24.10 -15.93 21.69
CA VAL A 388 24.00 -15.21 22.95
C VAL A 388 25.07 -14.12 23.03
N LEU A 389 24.67 -12.90 23.38
CA LEU A 389 25.55 -11.73 23.59
C LEU A 389 25.85 -11.48 25.08
N ILE A 390 24.85 -11.60 25.94
CA ILE A 390 24.95 -11.41 27.38
C ILE A 390 24.15 -12.53 28.04
N GLU A 391 24.72 -13.18 29.02
CA GLU A 391 24.14 -14.33 29.71
C GLU A 391 23.92 -14.01 31.18
N ASN A 392 22.72 -14.36 31.70
CA ASN A 392 22.33 -14.29 33.11
C ASN A 392 22.64 -12.94 33.79
N ALA A 393 22.39 -11.83 33.10
CA ALA A 393 22.64 -10.50 33.62
C ALA A 393 21.68 -10.17 34.76
N SER A 394 22.21 -9.87 35.94
CA SER A 394 21.44 -9.42 37.09
C SER A 394 22.06 -8.14 37.65
N ALA A 395 21.23 -7.10 37.78
CA ALA A 395 21.66 -5.80 38.27
C ALA A 395 20.48 -5.04 38.88
N ARG A 396 20.78 -4.17 39.85
CA ARG A 396 19.81 -3.20 40.41
C ARG A 396 20.37 -1.81 40.28
N ILE A 397 19.52 -0.87 39.88
CA ILE A 397 19.85 0.56 39.79
C ILE A 397 18.75 1.29 40.58
N ALA A 398 19.21 2.04 41.58
CA ALA A 398 18.32 2.78 42.48
C ALA A 398 17.86 4.11 41.85
N PRO A 399 16.72 4.67 42.29
CA PRO A 399 16.32 6.01 41.89
C PRO A 399 17.36 7.07 42.24
N GLY A 400 17.64 7.97 41.30
CA GLY A 400 18.65 9.03 41.43
C GLY A 400 20.09 8.55 41.22
N GLU A 401 20.32 7.27 40.96
CA GLU A 401 21.65 6.73 40.69
C GLU A 401 22.06 7.00 39.21
N ALA A 402 23.35 7.34 39.03
CA ALA A 402 23.96 7.45 37.71
C ALA A 402 24.89 6.27 37.45
N VAL A 403 24.57 5.45 36.44
CA VAL A 403 25.28 4.20 36.10
C VAL A 403 25.81 4.24 34.68
N LEU A 404 27.10 3.93 34.51
CA LEU A 404 27.75 3.80 33.20
C LEU A 404 27.75 2.34 32.73
N ILE A 405 27.21 2.04 31.56
CA ILE A 405 27.33 0.74 30.90
C ILE A 405 28.55 0.79 29.97
N ALA A 406 29.60 0.06 30.33
CA ALA A 406 30.87 0.04 29.62
C ALA A 406 31.13 -1.35 28.99
N GLY A 407 32.04 -1.43 28.02
CA GLY A 407 32.44 -2.68 27.38
C GLY A 407 32.95 -2.45 25.94
N ARG A 408 33.55 -3.48 25.36
CA ARG A 408 34.11 -3.40 24.01
C ARG A 408 33.00 -3.11 22.96
N SER A 409 33.36 -2.55 21.81
CA SER A 409 32.44 -2.42 20.69
C SER A 409 31.93 -3.81 20.27
N GLY A 410 30.62 -3.94 19.97
CA GLY A 410 30.02 -5.21 19.63
C GLY A 410 29.70 -6.16 20.79
N SER A 411 29.96 -5.77 22.05
CA SER A 411 29.69 -6.62 23.23
C SER A 411 28.22 -6.74 23.63
N GLY A 412 27.30 -6.10 22.93
CA GLY A 412 25.85 -6.18 23.21
C GLY A 412 25.28 -5.03 24.04
N LYS A 413 26.04 -3.95 24.33
CA LYS A 413 25.58 -2.80 25.14
C LYS A 413 24.30 -2.15 24.60
N SER A 414 24.30 -1.78 23.33
CA SER A 414 23.10 -1.17 22.71
C SER A 414 21.94 -2.16 22.60
N THR A 415 22.23 -3.48 22.56
CA THR A 415 21.18 -4.52 22.58
C THR A 415 20.58 -4.63 23.99
N LEU A 416 21.43 -4.57 25.05
CA LEU A 416 20.98 -4.46 26.44
C LEU A 416 20.10 -3.22 26.64
N PHE A 417 20.49 -2.09 26.05
CA PHE A 417 19.72 -0.85 26.12
C PHE A 417 18.33 -0.97 25.47
N ARG A 418 18.26 -1.68 24.34
CA ARG A 418 16.99 -2.01 23.69
C ARG A 418 16.14 -2.96 24.55
N ALA A 419 16.76 -3.91 25.24
CA ALA A 419 16.07 -4.79 26.19
C ALA A 419 15.49 -3.99 27.38
N LEU A 420 16.26 -3.05 27.95
CA LEU A 420 15.77 -2.12 28.98
C LEU A 420 14.59 -1.26 28.52
N ALA A 421 14.58 -0.90 27.24
CA ALA A 421 13.46 -0.17 26.61
C ALA A 421 12.24 -1.06 26.28
N GLY A 422 12.32 -2.38 26.50
CA GLY A 422 11.28 -3.35 26.11
C GLY A 422 11.14 -3.52 24.59
N LEU A 423 12.22 -3.24 23.85
CA LEU A 423 12.24 -3.30 22.38
C LEU A 423 12.83 -4.61 21.86
N TRP A 424 13.63 -5.33 22.65
CA TRP A 424 14.39 -6.49 22.20
C TRP A 424 13.75 -7.80 22.67
N PRO A 425 13.19 -8.61 21.76
CA PRO A 425 12.47 -9.83 22.13
C PRO A 425 13.34 -11.10 22.22
N PHE A 426 14.61 -11.05 21.73
CA PHE A 426 15.45 -12.24 21.61
C PHE A 426 16.24 -12.47 22.89
N GLY A 427 15.85 -13.48 23.66
CA GLY A 427 16.44 -13.83 24.92
C GLY A 427 15.40 -14.30 25.93
N HIS A 428 15.76 -14.28 27.21
CA HIS A 428 14.85 -14.59 28.33
C HIS A 428 15.25 -13.80 29.58
N GLY A 429 14.46 -13.89 30.64
CA GLY A 429 14.63 -13.14 31.88
C GLY A 429 13.65 -11.98 31.99
N ARG A 430 13.75 -11.22 33.08
CA ARG A 430 12.84 -10.13 33.39
C ARG A 430 13.54 -8.80 33.61
N VAL A 431 12.96 -7.74 33.07
CA VAL A 431 13.38 -6.36 33.28
C VAL A 431 12.24 -5.64 33.99
N HIS A 432 12.41 -5.40 35.29
CA HIS A 432 11.50 -4.56 36.07
C HIS A 432 11.93 -3.11 35.90
N ALA A 433 11.03 -2.29 35.37
CA ALA A 433 11.32 -0.88 35.12
C ALA A 433 10.11 -0.02 35.46
N PRO A 434 10.30 1.20 35.98
CA PRO A 434 9.21 2.14 36.22
C PRO A 434 8.33 2.31 34.99
N ALA A 435 7.02 2.32 35.16
CA ALA A 435 6.06 2.40 34.03
C ALA A 435 6.14 3.76 33.31
N GLU A 436 6.39 4.84 34.05
CA GLU A 436 6.34 6.21 33.55
C GLU A 436 7.64 6.98 33.81
N GLY A 437 7.81 8.13 33.17
CA GLY A 437 8.93 9.04 33.38
C GLY A 437 10.25 8.57 32.80
N ARG A 438 10.25 7.70 31.80
CA ARG A 438 11.45 7.21 31.10
C ARG A 438 11.66 7.95 29.78
N LEU A 439 12.89 8.40 29.56
CA LEU A 439 13.31 8.96 28.27
C LEU A 439 14.56 8.25 27.77
N PHE A 440 14.52 7.78 26.54
CA PHE A 440 15.65 7.14 25.86
C PHE A 440 16.17 8.06 24.76
N LEU A 441 17.44 8.45 24.86
CA LEU A 441 18.12 9.22 23.84
C LEU A 441 19.08 8.29 23.07
N PRO A 442 18.75 7.94 21.82
CA PRO A 442 19.60 7.08 21.00
C PRO A 442 20.81 7.84 20.47
N GLN A 443 21.80 7.12 19.96
CA GLN A 443 23.03 7.64 19.36
C GLN A 443 22.76 8.70 18.27
N ARG A 444 21.74 8.46 17.42
CA ARG A 444 21.21 9.45 16.47
C ARG A 444 19.87 9.96 16.98
N ALA A 445 19.79 11.24 17.26
CA ALA A 445 18.55 11.86 17.69
C ALA A 445 17.50 11.81 16.56
N TYR A 446 16.32 11.30 16.86
CA TYR A 446 15.19 11.37 15.94
C TYR A 446 14.54 12.75 16.00
N LEU A 447 14.45 13.40 14.87
CA LEU A 447 13.75 14.67 14.70
C LEU A 447 12.53 14.43 13.79
N PRO A 448 11.30 14.57 14.30
CA PRO A 448 10.10 14.40 13.51
C PRO A 448 9.96 15.51 12.46
N LEU A 449 9.32 15.19 11.32
CA LEU A 449 8.96 16.19 10.32
C LEU A 449 8.03 17.25 10.92
N GLY A 450 8.23 18.50 10.56
CA GLY A 450 7.42 19.63 11.02
C GLY A 450 8.23 20.76 11.63
N THR A 451 7.66 21.43 12.63
CA THR A 451 8.30 22.59 13.27
C THR A 451 9.44 22.19 14.22
N LEU A 452 10.40 23.10 14.45
CA LEU A 452 11.44 22.89 15.45
C LEU A 452 10.85 22.66 16.85
N ARG A 453 9.81 23.40 17.20
CA ARG A 453 9.03 23.22 18.43
C ARG A 453 8.63 21.74 18.60
N ARG A 454 8.03 21.14 17.55
CA ARG A 454 7.65 19.71 17.57
C ARG A 454 8.87 18.79 17.78
N ALA A 455 10.01 19.13 17.17
CA ALA A 455 11.22 18.32 17.32
C ALA A 455 11.76 18.34 18.75
N VAL A 456 11.67 19.49 19.43
CA VAL A 456 12.11 19.62 20.85
C VAL A 456 11.12 18.97 21.82
N CYS A 457 9.81 19.14 21.62
CA CYS A 457 8.78 18.64 22.53
C CYS A 457 8.50 17.12 22.39
N TYR A 458 8.96 16.50 21.29
CA TYR A 458 8.72 15.07 21.02
C TYR A 458 9.18 14.16 22.17
N PRO A 459 8.41 13.12 22.60
CA PRO A 459 7.19 12.60 21.97
C PRO A 459 5.87 13.23 22.46
N ARG A 460 5.93 14.24 23.34
CA ARG A 460 4.73 14.94 23.83
C ARG A 460 4.21 15.95 22.81
N ASP A 461 2.96 16.37 23.00
CA ASP A 461 2.38 17.39 22.14
C ASP A 461 3.07 18.74 22.40
N ALA A 462 3.42 19.45 21.32
CA ALA A 462 4.03 20.77 21.41
C ALA A 462 3.12 21.80 22.11
N ALA A 463 1.80 21.62 22.07
CA ALA A 463 0.83 22.48 22.73
C ALA A 463 0.88 22.39 24.28
N GLU A 464 1.53 21.39 24.84
CA GLU A 464 1.66 21.22 26.28
C GLU A 464 2.74 22.15 26.89
N PHE A 465 3.55 22.79 26.06
CA PHE A 465 4.70 23.61 26.51
C PHE A 465 4.59 25.05 26.03
N GLY A 466 4.90 25.97 26.95
CA GLY A 466 4.96 27.38 26.64
C GLY A 466 6.20 27.77 25.81
N ASP A 467 6.09 28.83 25.01
CA ASP A 467 7.19 29.36 24.20
C ASP A 467 8.46 29.63 25.02
N ALA A 468 8.29 30.20 26.21
CA ALA A 468 9.39 30.52 27.11
C ALA A 468 10.15 29.26 27.56
N GLU A 469 9.44 28.19 27.88
CA GLU A 469 10.04 26.92 28.33
C GLU A 469 10.86 26.25 27.22
N VAL A 470 10.31 26.25 25.98
CA VAL A 470 11.00 25.67 24.84
C VAL A 470 12.24 26.47 24.47
N ARG A 471 12.16 27.83 24.52
CA ARG A 471 13.32 28.72 24.30
C ARG A 471 14.39 28.52 25.37
N GLU A 472 14.01 28.49 26.64
CA GLU A 472 14.94 28.24 27.75
C GLU A 472 15.66 26.89 27.59
N ALA A 473 14.96 25.83 27.22
CA ALA A 473 15.57 24.51 27.00
C ALA A 473 16.57 24.53 25.83
N LEU A 474 16.27 25.22 24.74
CA LEU A 474 17.20 25.39 23.61
C LEU A 474 18.41 26.24 23.97
N GLU A 475 18.23 27.35 24.69
CA GLU A 475 19.33 28.22 25.15
C GLU A 475 20.26 27.46 26.10
N ALA A 476 19.69 26.74 27.08
CA ALA A 476 20.47 25.91 27.99
C ALA A 476 21.29 24.83 27.26
N ALA A 477 20.71 24.25 26.20
CA ALA A 477 21.42 23.28 25.37
C ALA A 477 22.41 23.91 24.36
N GLY A 478 22.64 25.23 24.41
CA GLY A 478 23.55 25.93 23.49
C GLY A 478 23.01 26.11 22.07
N LEU A 479 21.70 26.14 21.90
CA LEU A 479 21.00 26.31 20.63
C LEU A 479 20.23 27.65 20.58
N GLY A 480 20.70 28.69 21.28
CA GLY A 480 20.04 30.00 21.34
C GLY A 480 19.79 30.64 19.97
N HIS A 481 20.63 30.37 18.97
CA HIS A 481 20.45 30.86 17.60
C HIS A 481 19.22 30.28 16.90
N LEU A 482 18.62 29.20 17.42
CA LEU A 482 17.42 28.55 16.86
C LEU A 482 16.12 29.03 17.53
N THR A 483 16.18 29.77 18.62
CA THR A 483 15.00 30.17 19.40
C THR A 483 14.02 31.06 18.61
N GLY A 484 14.50 31.77 17.58
CA GLY A 484 13.67 32.56 16.67
C GLY A 484 12.93 31.73 15.61
N ARG A 485 13.27 30.44 15.47
CA ARG A 485 12.82 29.58 14.36
C ARG A 485 11.88 28.45 14.82
N LEU A 486 11.27 28.57 16.01
CA LEU A 486 10.45 27.49 16.61
C LEU A 486 9.34 26.97 15.72
N ASP A 487 8.66 27.85 15.00
CA ASP A 487 7.50 27.50 14.20
C ASP A 487 7.83 27.29 12.71
N GLU A 488 9.11 27.39 12.33
CA GLU A 488 9.56 27.07 10.99
C GLU A 488 9.47 25.57 10.72
N VAL A 489 8.92 25.23 9.54
CA VAL A 489 8.80 23.84 9.05
C VAL A 489 9.95 23.54 8.10
N GLU A 490 10.87 22.71 8.55
CA GLU A 490 12.08 22.35 7.80
C GLU A 490 12.41 20.86 7.96
N ALA A 491 13.35 20.36 7.13
CA ALA A 491 13.98 19.07 7.32
C ALA A 491 15.10 19.15 8.36
N TRP A 492 14.74 19.34 9.62
CA TRP A 492 15.66 19.60 10.72
C TRP A 492 16.73 18.52 10.89
N ASP A 493 16.42 17.29 10.54
CA ASP A 493 17.36 16.15 10.54
C ASP A 493 18.51 16.30 9.53
N ARG A 494 18.29 17.10 8.47
CA ARG A 494 19.30 17.39 7.43
C ARG A 494 19.96 18.76 7.62
N LEU A 495 19.22 19.69 8.17
CA LEU A 495 19.69 21.06 8.37
C LEU A 495 20.67 21.17 9.54
N LEU A 496 20.41 20.43 10.62
CA LEU A 496 21.22 20.45 11.82
C LEU A 496 22.41 19.49 11.73
N SER A 497 23.58 19.93 12.13
CA SER A 497 24.76 19.06 12.32
C SER A 497 24.49 17.99 13.35
N GLY A 498 25.26 16.88 13.35
CA GLY A 498 25.09 15.80 14.31
C GLY A 498 25.20 16.27 15.77
N GLY A 499 26.09 17.22 16.07
CA GLY A 499 26.21 17.82 17.39
C GLY A 499 25.01 18.67 17.78
N GLU A 500 24.42 19.42 16.84
CA GLU A 500 23.19 20.18 17.10
C GLU A 500 21.99 19.26 17.32
N GLN A 501 21.88 18.17 16.56
CA GLN A 501 20.83 17.17 16.78
C GLN A 501 20.93 16.54 18.19
N GLN A 502 22.15 16.25 18.68
CA GLN A 502 22.37 15.76 20.04
C GLN A 502 22.04 16.83 21.10
N ARG A 503 22.30 18.12 20.81
CA ARG A 503 21.88 19.22 21.70
C ARG A 503 20.36 19.43 21.68
N VAL A 504 19.66 19.20 20.57
CA VAL A 504 18.19 19.16 20.57
C VAL A 504 17.67 18.01 21.45
N ALA A 505 18.34 16.83 21.45
CA ALA A 505 17.98 15.75 22.35
C ALA A 505 18.22 16.12 23.84
N LEU A 506 19.28 16.90 24.14
CA LEU A 506 19.48 17.48 25.48
C LEU A 506 18.37 18.45 25.85
N ALA A 507 18.02 19.41 24.97
CA ALA A 507 16.92 20.34 25.19
C ALA A 507 15.59 19.60 25.47
N ARG A 508 15.35 18.50 24.77
CA ARG A 508 14.22 17.59 25.01
C ARG A 508 14.25 16.99 26.42
N ALA A 509 15.40 16.51 26.88
CA ALA A 509 15.52 15.96 28.23
C ALA A 509 15.30 17.05 29.31
N LEU A 510 15.82 18.26 29.11
CA LEU A 510 15.63 19.39 30.01
C LEU A 510 14.17 19.82 30.10
N LEU A 511 13.46 19.81 28.96
CA LEU A 511 12.05 20.19 28.86
C LEU A 511 11.13 19.13 29.49
N LEU A 512 11.37 17.85 29.18
CA LEU A 512 10.52 16.73 29.61
C LEU A 512 10.75 16.31 31.06
N LYS A 513 11.90 16.65 31.67
CA LYS A 513 12.30 16.35 33.06
C LYS A 513 12.00 14.91 33.48
N PRO A 514 12.58 13.91 32.77
CA PRO A 514 12.29 12.50 33.03
C PRO A 514 12.82 12.07 34.41
N ARG A 515 12.14 11.08 35.03
CA ARG A 515 12.66 10.43 36.25
C ARG A 515 13.84 9.50 35.93
N TRP A 516 13.84 8.89 34.74
CA TRP A 516 14.86 8.00 34.22
C TRP A 516 15.32 8.47 32.85
N LEU A 517 16.58 8.77 32.70
CA LEU A 517 17.22 9.17 31.46
C LEU A 517 18.22 8.12 31.00
N PHE A 518 17.97 7.58 29.81
CA PHE A 518 18.84 6.57 29.21
C PHE A 518 19.55 7.19 28.00
N LEU A 519 20.89 7.10 27.97
CA LEU A 519 21.76 7.68 26.94
C LEU A 519 22.54 6.58 26.21
N ASP A 520 22.22 6.31 24.93
CA ASP A 520 23.00 5.38 24.10
C ASP A 520 23.95 6.17 23.20
N GLU A 521 25.19 6.40 23.69
CA GLU A 521 26.18 7.20 22.97
C GLU A 521 25.66 8.58 22.51
N ALA A 522 24.73 9.16 23.25
CA ALA A 522 24.01 10.38 22.88
C ALA A 522 24.89 11.65 22.79
N THR A 523 26.17 11.54 23.12
CA THR A 523 27.16 12.61 23.04
C THR A 523 28.29 12.31 22.04
N ALA A 524 28.18 11.25 21.24
CA ALA A 524 29.28 10.79 20.37
C ALA A 524 29.68 11.82 19.29
N SER A 525 28.78 12.69 18.86
CA SER A 525 29.03 13.76 17.87
C SER A 525 29.47 15.10 18.50
N LEU A 526 29.58 15.17 19.83
CA LEU A 526 30.04 16.34 20.56
C LEU A 526 31.54 16.31 20.73
N ASP A 527 32.20 17.47 20.77
CA ASP A 527 33.57 17.59 21.24
C ASP A 527 33.65 17.37 22.76
N PRO A 528 34.83 17.13 23.34
CA PRO A 528 34.98 16.82 24.78
C PRO A 528 34.44 17.90 25.71
N GLU A 529 34.52 19.16 25.32
CA GLU A 529 34.04 20.29 26.13
C GLU A 529 32.52 20.35 26.13
N ALA A 530 31.89 20.21 24.94
CA ALA A 530 30.45 20.16 24.80
C ALA A 530 29.85 18.90 25.46
N GLU A 531 30.54 17.76 25.44
CA GLU A 531 30.15 16.55 26.16
C GLU A 531 30.17 16.78 27.68
N SER A 532 31.22 17.37 28.21
CA SER A 532 31.33 17.72 29.65
C SER A 532 30.18 18.64 30.04
N ARG A 533 29.96 19.68 29.26
CA ARG A 533 28.87 20.64 29.49
C ARG A 533 27.48 19.97 29.44
N PHE A 534 27.30 18.98 28.57
CA PHE A 534 26.06 18.20 28.47
C PHE A 534 25.76 17.48 29.79
N TYR A 535 26.75 16.76 30.37
CA TYR A 535 26.56 16.02 31.64
C TYR A 535 26.44 16.96 32.84
N GLU A 536 27.15 18.09 32.85
CA GLU A 536 27.03 19.11 33.88
C GLU A 536 25.62 19.70 33.92
N LEU A 537 25.06 20.05 32.77
CA LEU A 537 23.70 20.55 32.67
C LEU A 537 22.66 19.53 33.14
N LEU A 538 22.83 18.25 32.81
CA LEU A 538 21.93 17.21 33.30
C LEU A 538 22.01 17.14 34.84
N LYS A 539 23.19 17.18 35.44
CA LYS A 539 23.35 17.15 36.88
C LYS A 539 22.79 18.39 37.57
N GLU A 540 22.96 19.57 36.96
CA GLU A 540 22.52 20.85 37.51
C GLU A 540 21.00 21.01 37.41
N ARG A 541 20.43 20.70 36.23
CA ARG A 541 19.02 20.97 35.93
C ARG A 541 18.07 19.80 36.23
N LEU A 542 18.60 18.59 36.36
CA LEU A 542 17.86 17.36 36.62
C LEU A 542 18.42 16.55 37.78
N PRO A 543 18.57 17.15 38.98
CA PRO A 543 19.31 16.54 40.10
C PRO A 543 18.67 15.27 40.67
N GLY A 544 17.40 15.01 40.40
CA GLY A 544 16.66 13.80 40.85
C GLY A 544 16.52 12.73 39.79
N THR A 545 17.06 12.94 38.59
CA THR A 545 16.93 11.98 37.48
C THR A 545 17.95 10.86 37.62
N SER A 546 17.49 9.62 37.54
CA SER A 546 18.37 8.43 37.41
C SER A 546 18.96 8.40 36.00
N LEU A 547 20.27 8.23 35.91
CA LEU A 547 20.99 8.29 34.64
C LEU A 547 21.62 6.92 34.30
N VAL A 548 21.31 6.38 33.14
CA VAL A 548 21.95 5.17 32.60
C VAL A 548 22.58 5.51 31.26
N SER A 549 23.89 5.52 31.19
CA SER A 549 24.62 5.93 29.98
C SER A 549 25.44 4.79 29.39
N ILE A 550 25.45 4.68 28.07
CA ILE A 550 26.48 3.98 27.31
C ILE A 550 27.40 5.05 26.74
N ALA A 551 28.68 5.00 27.08
CA ALA A 551 29.70 5.90 26.56
C ALA A 551 31.03 5.18 26.32
N HIS A 552 31.82 5.70 25.38
CA HIS A 552 33.14 5.16 25.06
C HIS A 552 34.28 6.01 25.61
N ARG A 553 34.03 7.28 25.90
CA ARG A 553 35.05 8.21 26.40
C ARG A 553 35.22 8.06 27.91
N PRO A 554 36.44 7.85 28.40
CA PRO A 554 36.71 7.68 29.85
C PRO A 554 36.30 8.88 30.70
N ALA A 555 36.32 10.10 30.13
CA ALA A 555 35.95 11.32 30.83
C ALA A 555 34.47 11.32 31.30
N VAL A 556 33.60 10.54 30.68
CA VAL A 556 32.19 10.44 31.07
C VAL A 556 32.02 9.71 32.41
N ALA A 557 32.97 8.84 32.79
CA ALA A 557 32.89 8.08 34.02
C ALA A 557 32.77 8.96 35.28
N GLN A 558 33.37 10.15 35.29
CA GLN A 558 33.30 11.10 36.44
C GLN A 558 31.89 11.59 36.77
N TYR A 559 30.93 11.45 35.85
CA TYR A 559 29.55 11.85 36.05
C TYR A 559 28.66 10.69 36.57
N HIS A 560 29.24 9.50 36.78
CA HIS A 560 28.55 8.30 37.21
C HIS A 560 29.12 7.76 38.54
N GLN A 561 28.27 7.20 39.39
CA GLN A 561 28.68 6.65 40.70
C GLN A 561 29.30 5.27 40.57
N ARG A 562 28.87 4.46 39.57
CA ARG A 562 29.45 3.14 39.29
C ARG A 562 29.30 2.77 37.81
N ALA A 563 30.03 1.74 37.42
CA ALA A 563 29.93 1.17 36.07
C ALA A 563 29.44 -0.29 36.12
N LEU A 564 28.68 -0.67 35.10
CA LEU A 564 28.38 -2.05 34.74
C LEU A 564 29.16 -2.39 33.47
N ARG A 565 30.05 -3.37 33.52
CA ARG A 565 30.89 -3.74 32.38
C ARG A 565 30.41 -5.02 31.75
N VAL A 566 30.18 -4.98 30.44
CA VAL A 566 29.95 -6.18 29.63
C VAL A 566 31.32 -6.75 29.23
N ARG A 567 31.67 -7.88 29.81
CA ARG A 567 32.92 -8.59 29.56
C ARG A 567 32.64 -10.08 29.41
N ASP A 568 33.13 -10.69 28.32
CA ASP A 568 33.04 -12.12 28.04
C ASP A 568 31.59 -12.69 28.16
N GLY A 569 30.60 -11.90 27.68
CA GLY A 569 29.20 -12.27 27.75
C GLY A 569 28.52 -12.08 29.12
N GLN A 570 29.20 -11.52 30.10
CA GLN A 570 28.67 -11.27 31.46
C GLN A 570 28.59 -9.79 31.78
N LEU A 571 27.59 -9.41 32.59
CA LEU A 571 27.45 -8.06 33.12
C LEU A 571 28.01 -8.01 34.54
N VAL A 572 29.12 -7.33 34.73
CA VAL A 572 29.88 -7.29 36.01
C VAL A 572 29.91 -5.85 36.55
N ALA A 573 29.64 -5.69 37.84
CA ALA A 573 29.80 -4.40 38.51
C ALA A 573 31.28 -4.02 38.62
N ALA A 574 31.60 -2.76 38.33
CA ALA A 574 32.94 -2.19 38.43
C ALA A 574 32.87 -0.77 39.00
N PRO A 575 33.91 -0.24 39.65
CA PRO A 575 34.00 1.18 39.92
C PRO A 575 33.92 1.98 38.62
N ALA A 576 33.36 3.17 38.69
CA ALA A 576 33.16 4.04 37.53
C ALA A 576 34.47 4.53 36.90
#